data_e8cbf1b3f607dfad488788c7caeb0c9b
#
_entry.id   e8cbf1b3f607dfad488788c7caeb0c9b
#
_cell.length_a   1.000
_cell.length_b   1.000
_cell.length_c   1.000
_cell.angle_alpha   90.00
_cell.angle_beta   90.00
_cell.angle_gamma   90.00
#
_symmetry.space_group_name_H-M   'P 1'
#
loop_
_entity.id
_entity.type
_entity.pdbx_description
1 polymer ?
#
loop_
_entity_poly.entity_id
_entity_poly.type
_entity_poly.pdbx_seq_one_letter_code
_entity_poly.pdbx_strand_id
1 'polypeptide(L)'
;IMARRVAVIGGGCSGLTCIKCCLDEGLEPVCFESSDDIGGLWRFKETPEAERSSMYRSLVVNTSKEMMCFSDFPMPAHYPNYMHHSMFLNYLRLYAEHFDLLKYIHFQTTVLSVRQRHDFSHTGQWEVVTENRDGHKETQVFDGVFVCSGSFTHPVTPLSAFPGIDTFPGKCCHSWEYKDPHPFHGKRVVVIGIGNSGGDIAVEISRTFLSTRDGAWIVSRSSTRGLPLDMQLTRLNSLLMQVLPRPLLNWALERFYNQKFNHRLYGLQPSHRYSGTKQHSTTACT
;
A
#
# COMPACT_ATOMS: atom_id res chain seq x y z
N ILE A 1 18.34 -12.87 -32.02
CA ILE A 1 16.96 -12.60 -31.58
C ILE A 1 17.07 -11.31 -30.78
N MET A 2 16.40 -10.22 -31.24
CA MET A 2 16.36 -8.98 -30.46
C MET A 2 15.60 -9.24 -29.15
N ALA A 3 16.09 -8.66 -28.05
CA ALA A 3 15.39 -8.74 -26.77
C ALA A 3 14.00 -8.08 -26.91
N ARG A 4 12.99 -8.68 -26.28
CA ARG A 4 11.63 -8.11 -26.28
C ARG A 4 11.60 -6.88 -25.39
N ARG A 5 11.09 -5.78 -25.93
CA ARG A 5 10.92 -4.51 -25.20
C ARG A 5 9.63 -4.52 -24.40
N VAL A 6 9.72 -4.13 -23.14
CA VAL A 6 8.58 -4.12 -22.20
C VAL A 6 8.45 -2.76 -21.54
N ALA A 7 7.26 -2.17 -21.62
CA ALA A 7 6.95 -0.94 -20.89
C ALA A 7 6.57 -1.25 -19.44
N VAL A 8 7.14 -0.53 -18.49
CA VAL A 8 6.79 -0.58 -17.05
C VAL A 8 6.21 0.78 -16.67
N ILE A 9 4.96 0.83 -16.20
CA ILE A 9 4.27 2.07 -15.88
C ILE A 9 4.30 2.30 -14.37
N GLY A 10 5.15 3.22 -13.92
CA GLY A 10 5.35 3.60 -12.53
C GLY A 10 6.64 3.05 -11.91
N GLY A 11 7.42 3.93 -11.27
CA GLY A 11 8.72 3.66 -10.61
C GLY A 11 8.60 3.41 -9.10
N GLY A 12 7.46 2.92 -8.63
CA GLY A 12 7.24 2.51 -7.26
C GLY A 12 7.83 1.13 -6.96
N CYS A 13 7.48 0.57 -5.79
CA CYS A 13 7.93 -0.75 -5.34
C CYS A 13 7.73 -1.83 -6.42
N SER A 14 6.52 -1.93 -7.00
CA SER A 14 6.21 -2.91 -8.03
C SER A 14 6.98 -2.67 -9.33
N GLY A 15 7.17 -1.42 -9.72
CA GLY A 15 7.92 -1.10 -10.94
C GLY A 15 9.40 -1.44 -10.83
N LEU A 16 10.04 -1.12 -9.71
CA LEU A 16 11.45 -1.45 -9.47
C LEU A 16 11.69 -2.96 -9.54
N THR A 17 10.86 -3.75 -8.85
CA THR A 17 10.97 -5.22 -8.90
C THR A 17 10.65 -5.78 -10.29
N CYS A 18 9.69 -5.17 -11.01
CA CYS A 18 9.35 -5.53 -12.37
C CYS A 18 10.53 -5.30 -13.34
N ILE A 19 11.20 -4.14 -13.27
CA ILE A 19 12.40 -3.86 -14.06
C ILE A 19 13.46 -4.93 -13.82
N LYS A 20 13.76 -5.22 -12.54
CA LYS A 20 14.77 -6.24 -12.18
C LYS A 20 14.41 -7.62 -12.73
N CYS A 21 13.17 -8.06 -12.55
CA CYS A 21 12.73 -9.35 -13.08
C CYS A 21 12.79 -9.41 -14.62
N CYS A 22 12.45 -8.32 -15.31
CA CYS A 22 12.60 -8.25 -16.77
C CYS A 22 14.06 -8.46 -17.20
N LEU A 23 15.00 -7.83 -16.49
CA LEU A 23 16.44 -7.98 -16.77
C LEU A 23 16.91 -9.41 -16.52
N ASP A 24 16.46 -10.06 -15.45
CA ASP A 24 16.78 -11.47 -15.16
C ASP A 24 16.31 -12.42 -16.28
N GLU A 25 15.17 -12.11 -16.87
CA GLU A 25 14.57 -12.90 -17.97
C GLU A 25 15.07 -12.48 -19.37
N GLY A 26 16.08 -11.61 -19.44
CA GLY A 26 16.66 -11.14 -20.71
C GLY A 26 15.74 -10.25 -21.54
N LEU A 27 14.76 -9.60 -20.89
CA LEU A 27 13.89 -8.59 -21.50
C LEU A 27 14.55 -7.20 -21.41
N GLU A 28 14.08 -6.28 -22.26
CA GLU A 28 14.51 -4.88 -22.26
C GLU A 28 13.42 -4.00 -21.65
N PRO A 29 13.46 -3.70 -20.33
CA PRO A 29 12.47 -2.84 -19.68
C PRO A 29 12.72 -1.38 -19.99
N VAL A 30 11.63 -0.63 -20.21
CA VAL A 30 11.59 0.83 -20.25
C VAL A 30 10.54 1.29 -19.26
N CYS A 31 10.94 1.96 -18.20
CA CYS A 31 10.02 2.41 -17.16
C CYS A 31 9.69 3.90 -17.33
N PHE A 32 8.42 4.23 -17.22
CA PHE A 32 7.92 5.60 -17.23
C PHE A 32 7.39 5.96 -15.82
N GLU A 33 8.02 6.94 -15.17
CA GLU A 33 7.63 7.46 -13.86
C GLU A 33 7.20 8.92 -14.01
N SER A 34 5.98 9.22 -13.59
CA SER A 34 5.41 10.56 -13.71
C SER A 34 6.07 11.59 -12.80
N SER A 35 6.64 11.16 -11.68
CA SER A 35 7.39 12.03 -10.77
C SER A 35 8.88 12.11 -11.09
N ASP A 36 9.58 12.88 -10.28
CA ASP A 36 11.01 13.16 -10.40
C ASP A 36 11.89 12.17 -9.61
N ASP A 37 11.30 11.13 -8.98
CA ASP A 37 12.04 10.16 -8.16
C ASP A 37 11.26 8.84 -8.04
N ILE A 38 11.95 7.79 -7.63
CA ILE A 38 11.39 6.47 -7.35
C ILE A 38 10.65 6.42 -6.01
N GLY A 39 9.95 5.31 -5.76
CA GLY A 39 9.39 4.98 -4.45
C GLY A 39 7.86 5.07 -4.35
N GLY A 40 7.20 5.74 -5.30
CA GLY A 40 5.74 5.80 -5.39
C GLY A 40 5.09 6.27 -4.07
N LEU A 41 4.20 5.43 -3.48
CA LEU A 41 3.54 5.71 -2.20
C LEU A 41 4.53 6.06 -1.08
N TRP A 42 5.70 5.41 -1.02
CA TRP A 42 6.65 5.54 0.08
C TRP A 42 7.40 6.88 0.10
N ARG A 43 7.21 7.70 -0.92
CA ARG A 43 7.73 9.05 -0.99
C ARG A 43 6.76 10.02 -0.34
N PHE A 44 7.03 10.40 0.91
CA PHE A 44 6.23 11.38 1.64
C PHE A 44 6.30 12.76 0.98
N LYS A 45 5.15 13.42 0.85
CA LYS A 45 5.02 14.82 0.45
C LYS A 45 4.09 15.55 1.38
N GLU A 46 4.43 16.80 1.72
CA GLU A 46 3.63 17.65 2.61
C GLU A 46 2.25 17.95 2.02
N THR A 47 2.21 18.20 0.72
CA THR A 47 0.97 18.46 -0.01
C THR A 47 0.61 17.22 -0.82
N PRO A 48 -0.63 16.73 -0.72
CA PRO A 48 -1.12 15.66 -1.57
C PRO A 48 -1.07 16.07 -3.04
N GLU A 49 -0.65 15.16 -3.89
CA GLU A 49 -0.63 15.35 -5.35
C GLU A 49 -1.81 14.62 -5.98
N ALA A 50 -2.51 15.26 -6.89
CA ALA A 50 -3.59 14.63 -7.64
C ALA A 50 -3.09 13.34 -8.32
N GLU A 51 -3.96 12.34 -8.38
CA GLU A 51 -3.70 11.03 -9.01
C GLU A 51 -2.52 10.24 -8.42
N ARG A 52 -2.08 10.61 -7.21
CA ARG A 52 -1.04 9.90 -6.48
C ARG A 52 -1.52 9.45 -5.11
N SER A 53 -1.01 8.30 -4.68
CA SER A 53 -1.22 7.85 -3.31
C SER A 53 -0.58 8.82 -2.32
N SER A 54 -1.20 8.97 -1.17
CA SER A 54 -0.73 9.87 -0.11
C SER A 54 -0.57 9.12 1.20
N MET A 55 0.38 9.57 2.03
CA MET A 55 0.61 9.05 3.37
C MET A 55 0.77 10.20 4.37
N TYR A 56 0.67 9.90 5.64
CA TYR A 56 0.93 10.82 6.75
C TYR A 56 2.35 10.66 7.28
N ARG A 57 2.86 11.72 7.91
CA ARG A 57 4.26 11.88 8.36
C ARG A 57 4.71 10.76 9.32
N SER A 58 3.86 10.37 10.24
CA SER A 58 4.15 9.39 11.29
C SER A 58 4.02 7.93 10.85
N LEU A 59 3.73 7.65 9.58
CA LEU A 59 3.44 6.30 9.11
C LEU A 59 4.61 5.34 9.40
N VAL A 60 4.28 4.29 10.16
CA VAL A 60 5.13 3.16 10.45
C VAL A 60 4.55 1.94 9.74
N VAL A 61 5.38 1.19 9.03
CA VAL A 61 4.92 -0.01 8.33
C VAL A 61 4.32 -1.03 9.30
N ASN A 62 3.34 -1.77 8.85
CA ASN A 62 2.62 -2.77 9.65
C ASN A 62 3.09 -4.21 9.39
N THR A 63 4.14 -4.38 8.59
CA THR A 63 4.76 -5.66 8.26
C THR A 63 6.19 -5.68 8.82
N SER A 64 6.66 -6.82 9.32
CA SER A 64 8.04 -6.96 9.77
C SER A 64 9.03 -6.81 8.62
N LYS A 65 10.26 -6.43 8.92
CA LYS A 65 11.33 -6.29 7.90
C LYS A 65 11.59 -7.61 7.16
N GLU A 66 11.47 -8.74 7.86
CA GLU A 66 11.67 -10.07 7.31
C GLU A 66 10.60 -10.44 6.27
N MET A 67 9.36 -9.98 6.48
CA MET A 67 8.24 -10.26 5.58
C MET A 67 8.05 -9.19 4.49
N MET A 68 8.70 -8.03 4.65
CA MET A 68 8.59 -6.91 3.72
C MET A 68 9.77 -6.83 2.75
N CYS A 69 10.88 -7.49 3.02
CA CYS A 69 12.04 -7.52 2.12
C CYS A 69 11.76 -8.32 0.85
N PHE A 70 12.49 -8.00 -0.20
CA PHE A 70 12.50 -8.81 -1.43
C PHE A 70 13.29 -10.09 -1.21
N SER A 71 12.96 -11.16 -1.92
CA SER A 71 13.58 -12.48 -1.75
C SER A 71 15.07 -12.51 -2.08
N ASP A 72 15.49 -11.63 -2.95
CA ASP A 72 16.86 -11.50 -3.47
C ASP A 72 17.64 -10.31 -2.87
N PHE A 73 16.98 -9.52 -2.02
CA PHE A 73 17.60 -8.37 -1.38
C PHE A 73 17.08 -8.18 0.05
N PRO A 74 17.77 -8.74 1.07
CA PRO A 74 17.31 -8.66 2.45
C PRO A 74 17.39 -7.23 3.00
N MET A 75 16.51 -6.91 3.95
CA MET A 75 16.57 -5.65 4.68
C MET A 75 17.89 -5.52 5.47
N PRO A 76 18.46 -4.31 5.59
CA PRO A 76 19.61 -4.07 6.45
C PRO A 76 19.37 -4.56 7.89
N ALA A 77 20.33 -5.27 8.46
CA ALA A 77 20.18 -5.90 9.77
C ALA A 77 19.83 -4.92 10.89
N HIS A 78 20.32 -3.68 10.80
CA HIS A 78 20.08 -2.62 11.78
C HIS A 78 18.69 -1.97 11.68
N TYR A 79 17.89 -2.29 10.65
CA TYR A 79 16.53 -1.75 10.54
C TYR A 79 15.61 -2.40 11.59
N PRO A 80 14.73 -1.61 12.23
CA PRO A 80 13.73 -2.16 13.14
C PRO A 80 12.68 -2.99 12.38
N ASN A 81 12.01 -3.89 13.09
CA ASN A 81 10.97 -4.72 12.49
C ASN A 81 9.83 -3.89 11.87
N TYR A 82 9.34 -2.93 12.61
CA TYR A 82 8.29 -2.02 12.15
C TYR A 82 8.93 -0.65 11.96
N MET A 83 9.37 -0.39 10.74
CA MET A 83 10.15 0.80 10.42
C MET A 83 9.28 1.98 10.00
N HIS A 84 9.79 3.18 10.19
CA HIS A 84 9.22 4.40 9.63
C HIS A 84 9.27 4.34 8.09
N HIS A 85 8.27 4.90 7.41
CA HIS A 85 8.16 4.85 5.95
C HIS A 85 9.42 5.31 5.20
N SER A 86 10.15 6.30 5.75
CA SER A 86 11.39 6.82 5.14
C SER A 86 12.51 5.77 5.08
N MET A 87 12.56 4.85 6.03
CA MET A 87 13.53 3.75 6.01
C MET A 87 13.20 2.75 4.89
N PHE A 88 11.91 2.50 4.65
CA PHE A 88 11.51 1.65 3.54
C PHE A 88 11.78 2.33 2.18
N LEU A 89 11.56 3.63 2.06
CA LEU A 89 11.99 4.37 0.87
C LEU A 89 13.50 4.26 0.64
N ASN A 90 14.30 4.38 1.71
CA ASN A 90 15.73 4.19 1.60
C ASN A 90 16.12 2.77 1.15
N TYR A 91 15.41 1.76 1.65
CA TYR A 91 15.59 0.38 1.17
C TYR A 91 15.30 0.24 -0.33
N LEU A 92 14.25 0.88 -0.86
CA LEU A 92 13.97 0.89 -2.29
C LEU A 92 15.07 1.57 -3.11
N ARG A 93 15.68 2.63 -2.56
CA ARG A 93 16.84 3.28 -3.20
C ARG A 93 18.06 2.37 -3.23
N LEU A 94 18.39 1.72 -2.11
CA LEU A 94 19.46 0.73 -2.03
C LEU A 94 19.24 -0.42 -3.02
N TYR A 95 18.01 -0.89 -3.17
CA TYR A 95 17.64 -1.90 -4.15
C TYR A 95 17.87 -1.42 -5.58
N ALA A 96 17.40 -0.22 -5.91
CA ALA A 96 17.55 0.35 -7.24
C ALA A 96 19.03 0.61 -7.61
N GLU A 97 19.84 1.05 -6.65
CA GLU A 97 21.29 1.24 -6.82
C GLU A 97 22.01 -0.10 -6.98
N HIS A 98 21.71 -1.09 -6.13
CA HIS A 98 22.35 -2.40 -6.15
C HIS A 98 22.20 -3.13 -7.49
N PHE A 99 21.02 -3.04 -8.10
CA PHE A 99 20.70 -3.67 -9.38
C PHE A 99 20.83 -2.71 -10.58
N ASP A 100 21.33 -1.50 -10.37
CA ASP A 100 21.52 -0.47 -11.42
C ASP A 100 20.26 -0.19 -12.24
N LEU A 101 19.10 -0.05 -11.55
CA LEU A 101 17.79 0.04 -12.18
C LEU A 101 17.45 1.44 -12.70
N LEU A 102 18.06 2.49 -12.13
CA LEU A 102 17.70 3.89 -12.42
C LEU A 102 17.86 4.27 -13.89
N LYS A 103 18.81 3.68 -14.59
CA LYS A 103 19.07 3.92 -16.01
C LYS A 103 17.95 3.47 -16.96
N TYR A 104 17.03 2.64 -16.47
CA TYR A 104 15.86 2.17 -17.23
C TYR A 104 14.61 3.02 -16.98
N ILE A 105 14.71 4.07 -16.15
CA ILE A 105 13.56 4.87 -15.73
C ILE A 105 13.59 6.26 -16.37
N HIS A 106 12.56 6.57 -17.12
CA HIS A 106 12.29 7.91 -17.63
C HIS A 106 11.42 8.65 -16.61
N PHE A 107 12.06 9.52 -15.84
CA PHE A 107 11.36 10.36 -14.86
C PHE A 107 10.60 11.51 -15.53
N GLN A 108 9.63 12.08 -14.79
CA GLN A 108 8.78 13.17 -15.26
C GLN A 108 8.12 12.87 -16.60
N THR A 109 7.76 11.60 -16.78
CA THR A 109 7.17 11.09 -18.01
C THR A 109 5.87 10.36 -17.68
N THR A 110 4.75 10.95 -18.11
CA THR A 110 3.41 10.42 -17.85
C THR A 110 2.96 9.56 -19.03
N VAL A 111 2.44 8.37 -18.74
CA VAL A 111 1.79 7.53 -19.74
C VAL A 111 0.36 8.01 -19.91
N LEU A 112 0.04 8.51 -21.10
CA LEU A 112 -1.29 9.04 -21.45
C LEU A 112 -2.25 7.93 -21.93
N SER A 113 -1.74 6.97 -22.69
CA SER A 113 -2.56 5.86 -23.16
C SER A 113 -1.73 4.61 -23.48
N VAL A 114 -2.37 3.47 -23.34
CA VAL A 114 -1.87 2.16 -23.75
C VAL A 114 -2.94 1.52 -24.62
N ARG A 115 -2.60 1.13 -25.83
CA ARG A 115 -3.53 0.53 -26.79
C ARG A 115 -2.91 -0.65 -27.47
N GLN A 116 -3.73 -1.63 -27.81
CA GLN A 116 -3.32 -2.67 -28.75
C GLN A 116 -3.03 -2.05 -30.10
N ARG A 117 -1.91 -2.42 -30.69
CA ARG A 117 -1.57 -2.04 -32.05
C ARG A 117 -2.58 -2.63 -33.03
N HIS A 118 -2.79 -1.99 -34.19
CA HIS A 118 -3.77 -2.44 -35.19
C HIS A 118 -3.56 -3.88 -35.67
N ASP A 119 -2.31 -4.36 -35.63
CA ASP A 119 -1.89 -5.72 -35.99
C ASP A 119 -1.65 -6.64 -34.78
N PHE A 120 -2.21 -6.30 -33.62
CA PHE A 120 -2.01 -6.99 -32.34
C PHE A 120 -2.28 -8.50 -32.43
N SER A 121 -3.30 -8.91 -33.19
CA SER A 121 -3.63 -10.33 -33.38
C SER A 121 -2.48 -11.17 -33.97
N HIS A 122 -1.54 -10.54 -34.66
CA HIS A 122 -0.36 -11.18 -35.24
C HIS A 122 0.91 -10.90 -34.47
N THR A 123 1.06 -9.69 -33.97
CA THR A 123 2.31 -9.23 -33.32
C THR A 123 2.29 -9.32 -31.81
N GLY A 124 1.13 -9.21 -31.17
CA GLY A 124 0.98 -9.07 -29.71
C GLY A 124 1.49 -7.73 -29.18
N GLN A 125 1.75 -6.74 -30.06
CA GLN A 125 2.40 -5.48 -29.69
C GLN A 125 1.43 -4.39 -29.22
N TRP A 126 1.95 -3.52 -28.37
CA TRP A 126 1.24 -2.42 -27.75
C TRP A 126 1.83 -1.08 -28.16
N GLU A 127 0.99 -0.10 -28.38
CA GLU A 127 1.36 1.32 -28.49
C GLU A 127 1.20 2.00 -27.13
N VAL A 128 2.27 2.64 -26.69
CA VAL A 128 2.30 3.42 -25.44
C VAL A 128 2.58 4.87 -25.82
N VAL A 129 1.65 5.77 -25.46
CA VAL A 129 1.81 7.22 -25.66
C VAL A 129 2.21 7.84 -24.34
N THR A 130 3.33 8.53 -24.34
CA THR A 130 3.89 9.22 -23.18
C THR A 130 3.96 10.73 -23.41
N GLU A 131 4.00 11.50 -22.34
CA GLU A 131 4.22 12.95 -22.34
C GLU A 131 5.27 13.28 -21.27
N ASN A 132 6.32 13.98 -21.66
CA ASN A 132 7.34 14.44 -20.74
C ASN A 132 6.95 15.78 -20.09
N ARG A 133 7.79 16.28 -19.17
CA ARG A 133 7.59 17.54 -18.46
C ARG A 133 7.39 18.75 -19.40
N ASP A 134 8.02 18.73 -20.56
CA ASP A 134 7.96 19.84 -21.53
C ASP A 134 6.71 19.76 -22.45
N GLY A 135 5.83 18.79 -22.21
CA GLY A 135 4.62 18.55 -23.01
C GLY A 135 4.91 17.82 -24.32
N HIS A 136 6.11 17.35 -24.54
CA HIS A 136 6.45 16.57 -25.73
C HIS A 136 5.84 15.18 -25.63
N LYS A 137 5.08 14.81 -26.66
CA LYS A 137 4.42 13.50 -26.77
C LYS A 137 5.21 12.57 -27.66
N GLU A 138 5.37 11.35 -27.21
CA GLU A 138 6.04 10.28 -27.94
C GLU A 138 5.17 9.02 -27.96
N THR A 139 5.15 8.33 -29.09
CA THR A 139 4.50 7.02 -29.22
C THR A 139 5.56 5.97 -29.44
N GLN A 140 5.61 4.98 -28.56
CA GLN A 140 6.56 3.87 -28.63
C GLN A 140 5.82 2.53 -28.71
N VAL A 141 6.45 1.53 -29.34
CA VAL A 141 5.91 0.18 -29.48
C VAL A 141 6.64 -0.77 -28.53
N PHE A 142 5.87 -1.61 -27.84
CA PHE A 142 6.36 -2.61 -26.89
C PHE A 142 5.72 -3.97 -27.12
N ASP A 143 6.47 -5.03 -26.80
CA ASP A 143 6.01 -6.42 -26.85
C ASP A 143 5.19 -6.83 -25.62
N GLY A 144 5.24 -6.02 -24.56
CA GLY A 144 4.46 -6.22 -23.34
C GLY A 144 4.38 -4.94 -22.50
N VAL A 145 3.39 -4.88 -21.61
CA VAL A 145 3.18 -3.74 -20.71
C VAL A 145 2.88 -4.25 -19.31
N PHE A 146 3.63 -3.75 -18.31
CA PHE A 146 3.36 -3.95 -16.91
C PHE A 146 2.78 -2.67 -16.29
N VAL A 147 1.58 -2.77 -15.74
CA VAL A 147 0.92 -1.65 -15.07
C VAL A 147 1.29 -1.68 -13.59
N CYS A 148 2.20 -0.80 -13.19
CA CYS A 148 2.74 -0.66 -11.84
C CYS A 148 2.35 0.70 -11.20
N SER A 149 1.23 1.27 -11.61
CA SER A 149 0.76 2.63 -11.26
C SER A 149 0.34 2.78 -9.79
N GLY A 150 0.27 1.68 -9.04
CA GLY A 150 -0.15 1.68 -7.64
C GLY A 150 -1.67 1.68 -7.44
N SER A 151 -2.06 1.74 -6.16
CA SER A 151 -3.45 1.79 -5.71
C SER A 151 -3.66 2.98 -4.78
N PHE A 152 -4.93 3.29 -4.45
CA PHE A 152 -5.29 4.41 -3.56
C PHE A 152 -4.90 5.80 -4.08
N THR A 153 -4.87 5.97 -5.39
CA THR A 153 -4.50 7.23 -6.04
C THR A 153 -5.65 8.25 -6.05
N HIS A 154 -6.89 7.76 -6.10
CA HIS A 154 -8.10 8.59 -6.13
C HIS A 154 -8.90 8.40 -4.84
N PRO A 155 -8.99 9.42 -3.96
CA PRO A 155 -9.83 9.34 -2.79
C PRO A 155 -11.31 9.38 -3.19
N VAL A 156 -12.10 8.48 -2.64
CA VAL A 156 -13.55 8.47 -2.81
C VAL A 156 -14.20 8.84 -1.48
N THR A 157 -14.86 9.98 -1.45
CA THR A 157 -15.58 10.45 -0.27
C THR A 157 -17.07 10.24 -0.49
N PRO A 158 -17.70 9.23 0.14
CA PRO A 158 -19.12 8.90 -0.07
C PRO A 158 -20.02 9.86 0.71
N LEU A 159 -20.00 11.16 0.41
CA LEU A 159 -20.77 12.17 1.15
C LEU A 159 -22.27 11.89 1.15
N SER A 160 -22.79 11.32 0.07
CA SER A 160 -24.20 10.92 -0.04
C SER A 160 -24.63 9.84 0.97
N ALA A 161 -23.67 9.10 1.54
CA ALA A 161 -23.95 8.11 2.59
C ALA A 161 -24.10 8.73 4.00
N PHE A 162 -23.88 10.04 4.12
CA PHE A 162 -23.93 10.78 5.39
C PHE A 162 -24.95 11.91 5.31
N PRO A 163 -26.27 11.65 5.57
CA PRO A 163 -27.30 12.67 5.53
C PRO A 163 -26.94 13.84 6.46
N GLY A 164 -27.01 15.07 5.93
CA GLY A 164 -26.71 16.30 6.68
C GLY A 164 -25.21 16.67 6.70
N ILE A 165 -24.34 15.97 6.02
CA ILE A 165 -22.90 16.29 5.97
C ILE A 165 -22.64 17.67 5.34
N ASP A 166 -23.48 18.10 4.42
CA ASP A 166 -23.47 19.41 3.74
C ASP A 166 -23.79 20.57 4.68
N THR A 167 -24.51 20.31 5.78
CA THR A 167 -24.81 21.28 6.83
C THR A 167 -23.84 21.24 8.00
N PHE A 168 -22.87 20.33 7.98
CA PHE A 168 -21.88 20.21 9.05
C PHE A 168 -20.96 21.42 9.08
N PRO A 169 -20.90 22.18 10.20
CA PRO A 169 -20.12 23.42 10.25
C PRO A 169 -18.62 23.20 10.39
N GLY A 170 -18.18 21.95 10.61
CA GLY A 170 -16.79 21.60 10.75
C GLY A 170 -16.10 21.26 9.44
N LYS A 171 -14.80 21.07 9.50
CA LYS A 171 -14.01 20.63 8.34
C LYS A 171 -14.18 19.12 8.14
N CYS A 172 -14.51 18.73 6.92
CA CYS A 172 -14.42 17.34 6.47
C CYS A 172 -13.19 17.18 5.58
N CYS A 173 -12.45 16.09 5.74
CA CYS A 173 -11.33 15.74 4.88
C CYS A 173 -11.21 14.22 4.74
N HIS A 174 -10.67 13.78 3.63
CA HIS A 174 -10.32 12.37 3.44
C HIS A 174 -8.95 12.08 4.08
N SER A 175 -8.70 10.83 4.55
CA SER A 175 -7.40 10.43 5.12
C SER A 175 -6.21 10.65 4.17
N TRP A 176 -6.47 10.72 2.87
CA TRP A 176 -5.50 11.07 1.84
C TRP A 176 -4.92 12.50 2.01
N GLU A 177 -5.72 13.43 2.56
CA GLU A 177 -5.30 14.81 2.85
C GLU A 177 -4.59 14.93 4.20
N TYR A 178 -4.73 13.92 5.07
CA TYR A 178 -4.13 13.95 6.39
C TYR A 178 -2.62 13.79 6.32
N LYS A 179 -1.89 14.68 7.02
CA LYS A 179 -0.42 14.68 7.08
C LYS A 179 0.14 14.58 8.50
N ASP A 180 -0.49 15.26 9.44
CA ASP A 180 -0.09 15.31 10.84
C ASP A 180 -1.28 15.76 11.73
N PRO A 181 -1.17 15.62 13.08
CA PRO A 181 -2.26 15.96 14.00
C PRO A 181 -2.42 17.45 14.26
N HIS A 182 -1.47 18.32 13.91
CA HIS A 182 -1.48 19.74 14.26
C HIS A 182 -2.78 20.48 13.91
N PRO A 183 -3.38 20.31 12.72
CA PRO A 183 -4.61 20.99 12.37
C PRO A 183 -5.83 20.63 13.25
N PHE A 184 -5.71 19.53 14.01
CA PHE A 184 -6.79 18.96 14.82
C PHE A 184 -6.61 19.21 16.32
N HIS A 185 -5.55 19.88 16.74
CA HIS A 185 -5.30 20.20 18.14
C HIS A 185 -6.48 20.93 18.77
N GLY A 186 -6.92 20.47 19.95
CA GLY A 186 -8.04 21.04 20.70
C GLY A 186 -9.44 20.82 20.09
N LYS A 187 -9.54 20.14 18.95
CA LYS A 187 -10.81 19.86 18.27
C LYS A 187 -11.37 18.51 18.69
N ARG A 188 -12.70 18.39 18.62
CA ARG A 188 -13.39 17.08 18.66
C ARG A 188 -13.44 16.54 17.25
N VAL A 189 -12.86 15.39 17.02
CA VAL A 189 -12.74 14.80 15.69
C VAL A 189 -13.51 13.49 15.64
N VAL A 190 -14.25 13.27 14.57
CA VAL A 190 -14.85 11.97 14.25
C VAL A 190 -14.04 11.36 13.11
N VAL A 191 -13.47 10.17 13.35
CA VAL A 191 -12.80 9.37 12.34
C VAL A 191 -13.77 8.30 11.87
N ILE A 192 -14.12 8.33 10.58
CA ILE A 192 -15.07 7.40 9.99
C ILE A 192 -14.29 6.30 9.26
N GLY A 193 -14.44 5.07 9.73
CA GLY A 193 -13.71 3.91 9.24
C GLY A 193 -12.53 3.50 10.11
N ILE A 194 -12.37 2.20 10.29
CA ILE A 194 -11.32 1.57 11.11
C ILE A 194 -10.37 0.74 10.24
N GLY A 195 -9.99 1.26 9.08
CA GLY A 195 -8.87 0.73 8.30
C GLY A 195 -7.52 1.11 8.96
N ASN A 196 -6.40 0.67 8.37
CA ASN A 196 -5.07 0.99 8.93
C ASN A 196 -4.88 2.50 9.15
N SER A 197 -5.19 3.32 8.13
CA SER A 197 -5.10 4.78 8.25
C SER A 197 -6.06 5.35 9.30
N GLY A 198 -7.31 4.86 9.36
CA GLY A 198 -8.29 5.35 10.34
C GLY A 198 -7.89 5.04 11.78
N GLY A 199 -7.34 3.86 12.03
CA GLY A 199 -6.81 3.46 13.34
C GLY A 199 -5.63 4.34 13.77
N ASP A 200 -4.63 4.50 12.91
CA ASP A 200 -3.43 5.30 13.18
C ASP A 200 -3.79 6.78 13.43
N ILE A 201 -4.61 7.37 12.57
CA ILE A 201 -5.06 8.77 12.69
C ILE A 201 -5.86 8.98 13.99
N ALA A 202 -6.75 8.03 14.33
CA ALA A 202 -7.54 8.13 15.56
C ALA A 202 -6.67 8.12 16.82
N VAL A 203 -5.62 7.32 16.85
CA VAL A 203 -4.64 7.26 17.95
C VAL A 203 -3.81 8.54 18.00
N GLU A 204 -3.35 9.04 16.88
CA GLU A 204 -2.46 10.20 16.80
C GLU A 204 -3.16 11.51 17.23
N ILE A 205 -4.44 11.70 16.86
CA ILE A 205 -5.19 12.91 17.20
C ILE A 205 -5.62 12.96 18.68
N SER A 206 -5.66 11.85 19.39
CA SER A 206 -5.94 11.70 20.83
C SER A 206 -7.35 12.04 21.33
N ARG A 207 -8.09 13.00 20.76
CA ARG A 207 -9.49 13.33 21.08
C ARG A 207 -10.42 12.97 19.93
N THR A 208 -10.59 11.68 19.72
CA THR A 208 -11.35 11.16 18.57
C THR A 208 -12.54 10.33 19.00
N PHE A 209 -13.58 10.40 18.17
CA PHE A 209 -14.67 9.43 18.14
C PHE A 209 -14.46 8.55 16.90
N LEU A 210 -14.24 7.27 17.10
CA LEU A 210 -14.05 6.32 15.99
C LEU A 210 -15.38 5.70 15.60
N SER A 211 -15.81 5.94 14.38
CA SER A 211 -17.04 5.36 13.83
C SER A 211 -16.75 4.13 12.99
N THR A 212 -17.37 3.02 13.34
CA THR A 212 -17.30 1.76 12.60
C THR A 212 -18.67 1.14 12.46
N ARG A 213 -18.96 0.48 11.33
CA ARG A 213 -20.28 -0.15 11.09
C ARG A 213 -20.41 -1.49 11.81
N ASP A 214 -19.40 -2.35 11.67
CA ASP A 214 -19.47 -3.76 12.07
C ASP A 214 -18.36 -4.16 13.07
N GLY A 215 -17.67 -3.18 13.66
CA GLY A 215 -16.47 -3.44 14.45
C GLY A 215 -15.26 -3.83 13.58
N ALA A 216 -14.18 -4.22 14.23
CA ALA A 216 -12.98 -4.70 13.54
C ALA A 216 -12.16 -5.62 14.44
N TRP A 217 -11.50 -6.60 13.84
CA TRP A 217 -10.48 -7.39 14.52
C TRP A 217 -9.17 -6.60 14.57
N ILE A 218 -8.77 -6.20 15.77
CA ILE A 218 -7.48 -5.55 16.02
C ILE A 218 -6.43 -6.65 16.19
N VAL A 219 -5.43 -6.63 15.32
CA VAL A 219 -4.36 -7.61 15.31
C VAL A 219 -3.07 -6.95 15.80
N SER A 220 -2.49 -7.49 16.88
CA SER A 220 -1.21 -7.01 17.40
C SER A 220 -0.08 -7.27 16.41
N ARG A 221 0.85 -6.33 16.29
CA ARG A 221 2.08 -6.51 15.49
C ARG A 221 3.00 -7.59 16.06
N SER A 222 3.08 -7.70 17.38
CA SER A 222 3.96 -8.64 18.08
C SER A 222 3.21 -9.81 18.71
N SER A 223 3.84 -10.97 18.68
CA SER A 223 3.43 -12.16 19.43
C SER A 223 3.66 -11.99 20.93
N THR A 224 3.23 -12.97 21.74
CA THR A 224 3.48 -12.99 23.20
C THR A 224 4.95 -13.02 23.58
N ARG A 225 5.83 -13.45 22.65
CA ARG A 225 7.29 -13.56 22.85
C ARG A 225 8.05 -12.37 22.25
N GLY A 226 7.38 -11.30 21.87
CA GLY A 226 7.99 -10.11 21.24
C GLY A 226 8.41 -10.27 19.78
N LEU A 227 8.25 -11.46 19.20
CA LEU A 227 8.51 -11.66 17.77
C LEU A 227 7.37 -11.09 16.92
N PRO A 228 7.65 -10.63 15.71
CA PRO A 228 6.62 -10.21 14.78
C PRO A 228 5.59 -11.31 14.52
N LEU A 229 4.31 -10.92 14.53
CA LEU A 229 3.23 -11.91 14.38
C LEU A 229 3.16 -12.45 12.95
N ASP A 230 3.48 -11.64 11.96
CA ASP A 230 3.48 -12.00 10.54
C ASP A 230 4.54 -13.06 10.18
N MET A 231 5.60 -13.21 10.97
CA MET A 231 6.55 -14.32 10.82
C MET A 231 5.92 -15.71 11.07
N GLN A 232 4.72 -15.74 11.66
CA GLN A 232 3.95 -16.98 11.81
C GLN A 232 3.21 -17.38 10.52
N LEU A 233 3.17 -16.52 9.50
CA LEU A 233 2.60 -16.83 8.19
C LEU A 233 3.49 -17.77 7.38
N THR A 234 3.71 -18.97 7.92
CA THR A 234 4.48 -20.02 7.27
C THR A 234 3.60 -20.91 6.39
N ARG A 235 4.22 -21.61 5.42
CA ARG A 235 3.50 -22.58 4.58
C ARG A 235 2.81 -23.67 5.42
N LEU A 236 3.46 -24.12 6.50
CA LEU A 236 2.89 -25.11 7.42
C LEU A 236 1.65 -24.57 8.12
N ASN A 237 1.71 -23.35 8.67
CA ASN A 237 0.56 -22.73 9.32
C ASN A 237 -0.59 -22.47 8.32
N SER A 238 -0.27 -22.06 7.09
CA SER A 238 -1.27 -21.91 6.04
C SER A 238 -1.97 -23.24 5.71
N LEU A 239 -1.21 -24.33 5.62
CA LEU A 239 -1.76 -25.67 5.40
C LEU A 239 -2.65 -26.10 6.56
N LEU A 240 -2.19 -25.93 7.80
CA LEU A 240 -2.99 -26.22 9.00
C LEU A 240 -4.31 -25.44 9.03
N MET A 241 -4.27 -24.15 8.68
CA MET A 241 -5.49 -23.33 8.58
C MET A 241 -6.45 -23.79 7.50
N GLN A 242 -5.98 -24.44 6.43
CA GLN A 242 -6.83 -24.99 5.37
C GLN A 242 -7.47 -26.33 5.76
N VAL A 243 -6.76 -27.15 6.54
CA VAL A 243 -7.22 -28.49 6.95
C VAL A 243 -8.13 -28.45 8.17
N LEU A 244 -7.96 -27.49 9.06
CA LEU A 244 -8.76 -27.37 10.28
C LEU A 244 -10.22 -26.98 9.95
N PRO A 245 -11.21 -27.60 10.65
CA PRO A 245 -12.61 -27.17 10.51
C PRO A 245 -12.78 -25.69 10.85
N ARG A 246 -13.42 -24.94 9.96
CA ARG A 246 -13.63 -23.49 10.12
C ARG A 246 -14.16 -23.04 11.49
N PRO A 247 -15.14 -23.73 12.12
CA PRO A 247 -15.61 -23.33 13.44
C PRO A 247 -14.54 -23.39 14.52
N LEU A 248 -13.68 -24.43 14.50
CA LEU A 248 -12.60 -24.61 15.42
C LEU A 248 -11.49 -23.56 15.21
N LEU A 249 -11.15 -23.31 13.95
CA LEU A 249 -10.17 -22.27 13.57
C LEU A 249 -10.64 -20.88 14.04
N ASN A 250 -11.89 -20.52 13.77
CA ASN A 250 -12.45 -19.25 14.21
C ASN A 250 -12.42 -19.11 15.73
N TRP A 251 -12.84 -20.11 16.45
CA TRP A 251 -12.82 -20.10 17.91
C TRP A 251 -11.39 -19.88 18.45
N ALA A 252 -10.41 -20.58 17.88
CA ALA A 252 -9.01 -20.47 18.31
C ALA A 252 -8.45 -19.09 18.02
N LEU A 253 -8.67 -18.55 16.81
CA LEU A 253 -8.17 -17.23 16.41
C LEU A 253 -8.86 -16.10 17.20
N GLU A 254 -10.18 -16.14 17.37
CA GLU A 254 -10.94 -15.17 18.16
C GLU A 254 -10.44 -15.16 19.62
N ARG A 255 -10.20 -16.33 20.20
CA ARG A 255 -9.61 -16.45 21.55
C ARG A 255 -8.20 -15.86 21.61
N PHE A 256 -7.37 -16.17 20.64
CA PHE A 256 -5.99 -15.66 20.57
C PHE A 256 -5.96 -14.13 20.48
N TYR A 257 -6.75 -13.52 19.59
CA TYR A 257 -6.78 -12.07 19.44
C TYR A 257 -7.40 -11.36 20.64
N ASN A 258 -8.46 -11.93 21.24
CA ASN A 258 -9.09 -11.36 22.44
C ASN A 258 -8.21 -11.45 23.70
N GLN A 259 -7.22 -12.34 23.74
CA GLN A 259 -6.23 -12.35 24.84
C GLN A 259 -5.32 -11.12 24.81
N LYS A 260 -5.05 -10.58 23.62
CA LYS A 260 -4.20 -9.40 23.42
C LYS A 260 -5.00 -8.09 23.52
N PHE A 261 -6.20 -8.06 22.98
CA PHE A 261 -7.07 -6.90 22.96
C PHE A 261 -8.53 -7.33 23.13
N ASN A 262 -9.16 -6.88 24.19
CA ASN A 262 -10.55 -7.23 24.47
C ASN A 262 -11.52 -6.40 23.60
N HIS A 263 -11.84 -6.89 22.41
CA HIS A 263 -12.69 -6.21 21.43
C HIS A 263 -14.07 -5.85 22.00
N ARG A 264 -14.63 -6.68 22.86
CA ARG A 264 -15.95 -6.45 23.47
C ARG A 264 -15.92 -5.29 24.45
N LEU A 265 -14.86 -5.17 25.26
CA LEU A 265 -14.70 -4.09 26.22
C LEU A 265 -14.67 -2.71 25.55
N TYR A 266 -14.04 -2.63 24.39
CA TYR A 266 -13.91 -1.39 23.63
C TYR A 266 -15.01 -1.17 22.59
N GLY A 267 -16.05 -2.01 22.58
CA GLY A 267 -17.16 -1.87 21.61
C GLY A 267 -16.76 -2.15 20.15
N LEU A 268 -15.63 -2.81 19.92
CA LEU A 268 -15.10 -3.12 18.59
C LEU A 268 -15.32 -4.58 18.16
N GLN A 269 -16.02 -5.38 18.98
CA GLN A 269 -16.29 -6.78 18.65
C GLN A 269 -17.02 -6.87 17.31
N PRO A 270 -16.42 -7.51 16.28
CA PRO A 270 -17.06 -7.63 14.99
C PRO A 270 -18.31 -8.53 15.03
N SER A 271 -19.27 -8.21 14.19
CA SER A 271 -20.45 -9.05 13.98
C SER A 271 -20.16 -10.33 13.18
N HIS A 272 -19.04 -10.35 12.44
CA HIS A 272 -18.58 -11.48 11.63
C HIS A 272 -17.46 -12.26 12.32
N ARG A 273 -17.36 -13.55 12.00
CA ARG A 273 -16.26 -14.40 12.46
C ARG A 273 -14.93 -14.00 11.81
N TYR A 274 -13.80 -14.33 12.46
CA TYR A 274 -12.48 -13.94 11.96
C TYR A 274 -12.18 -14.42 10.52
N SER A 275 -12.61 -15.63 10.14
CA SER A 275 -12.41 -16.17 8.79
C SER A 275 -13.51 -15.82 7.80
N GLY A 276 -14.41 -14.91 8.13
CA GLY A 276 -15.44 -14.41 7.20
C GLY A 276 -14.81 -13.64 6.04
N THR A 277 -15.46 -13.68 4.88
CA THR A 277 -14.98 -13.11 3.59
C THR A 277 -14.83 -11.60 3.56
N LYS A 278 -15.16 -10.89 4.63
CA LYS A 278 -14.88 -9.45 4.79
C LYS A 278 -13.62 -9.28 5.66
N GLN A 279 -12.46 -9.44 5.03
CA GLN A 279 -11.20 -9.09 5.67
C GLN A 279 -11.07 -7.56 5.79
N HIS A 280 -11.52 -7.02 6.91
CA HIS A 280 -11.05 -5.74 7.40
C HIS A 280 -10.18 -6.03 8.63
N SER A 281 -9.01 -6.65 8.41
CA SER A 281 -7.98 -6.73 9.44
C SER A 281 -7.28 -5.38 9.51
N THR A 282 -7.55 -4.68 10.57
CA THR A 282 -6.84 -3.44 10.90
C THR A 282 -5.70 -3.79 11.83
N THR A 283 -4.47 -3.55 11.40
CA THR A 283 -3.30 -3.59 12.26
C THR A 283 -3.23 -2.24 12.97
N ALA A 284 -3.85 -2.12 14.14
CA ALA A 284 -3.72 -0.91 14.92
C ALA A 284 -2.34 -0.85 15.57
N CYS A 285 -1.75 0.33 15.57
CA CYS A 285 -0.58 0.65 16.34
C CYS A 285 -0.94 0.68 17.84
N THR A 286 -0.29 -0.12 18.63
CA THR A 286 -0.12 0.10 20.09
C THR A 286 1.36 0.22 20.37
#